data_af32442d7f65cd7451d9035480c28cd5
#
_entry.id   af32442d7f65cd7451d9035480c28cd5
#
_cell.length_a   1.000
_cell.length_b   1.000
_cell.length_c   1.000
_cell.angle_alpha   90.00
_cell.angle_beta   90.00
_cell.angle_gamma   90.00
#
_symmetry.space_group_name_H-M   'P 1'
#
loop_
_entity.id
_entity.type
_entity.pdbx_description
1 polymer ?
#
loop_
_entity_poly.entity_id
_entity_poly.type
_entity_poly.pdbx_seq_one_letter_code
_entity_poly.pdbx_strand_id
1 'polypeptide(L)'
;MVNIGNDWDEIFKKEKEFEKDYYLNLRKLLVKEYKTKTIYPDKNEIFSAFKLTSYKDCKVVILGQDPYHGENQAHGLAFSVKQGVALPPSLKNIYKEIENEFGYKMSKNGFLEKWAKQGVLLLNTALTVVAGNANSHSKIGWEIFTDNVIKYLNEREEPIIFILWGNNAKSKKAFIDTNRHYILESVHPSPLSASRGFFGCGHFKKANDILKELEKKEIDWQI
;
A
#
# COMPACT_ATOMS: atom_id res chain seq x y z
N MET A 1 10.97 -20.49 3.34
CA MET A 1 10.65 -19.43 4.31
C MET A 1 10.52 -18.14 3.52
N VAL A 2 9.59 -17.25 3.85
CA VAL A 2 9.54 -15.92 3.22
C VAL A 2 10.75 -15.14 3.72
N ASN A 3 11.44 -14.44 2.83
CA ASN A 3 12.57 -13.57 3.13
C ASN A 3 12.33 -12.25 2.42
N ILE A 4 12.20 -11.18 3.18
CA ILE A 4 12.00 -9.82 2.67
C ILE A 4 13.36 -9.20 2.31
N GLY A 5 14.39 -9.50 3.10
CA GLY A 5 15.76 -9.02 2.90
C GLY A 5 16.07 -7.70 3.61
N ASN A 6 15.28 -7.32 4.61
CA ASN A 6 15.51 -6.17 5.48
C ASN A 6 14.94 -6.40 6.89
N ASP A 7 14.80 -5.34 7.70
CA ASP A 7 14.36 -5.39 9.10
C ASP A 7 12.91 -5.88 9.32
N TRP A 8 12.07 -5.97 8.28
CA TRP A 8 10.80 -6.68 8.36
C TRP A 8 10.97 -8.16 8.71
N ASP A 9 12.08 -8.80 8.31
CA ASP A 9 12.35 -10.21 8.63
C ASP A 9 12.47 -10.41 10.16
N GLU A 10 13.05 -9.44 10.88
CA GLU A 10 13.15 -9.47 12.35
C GLU A 10 11.78 -9.32 12.99
N ILE A 11 10.94 -8.38 12.49
CA ILE A 11 9.58 -8.16 12.99
C ILE A 11 8.73 -9.43 12.77
N PHE A 12 8.69 -9.95 11.56
CA PHE A 12 7.89 -11.14 11.25
C PHE A 12 8.37 -12.40 11.99
N LYS A 13 9.67 -12.52 12.26
CA LYS A 13 10.24 -13.60 13.07
C LYS A 13 9.85 -13.46 14.55
N LYS A 14 10.00 -12.26 15.14
CA LYS A 14 9.60 -11.96 16.51
C LYS A 14 8.13 -12.32 16.75
N GLU A 15 7.26 -11.93 15.83
CA GLU A 15 5.82 -12.11 15.90
C GLU A 15 5.36 -13.49 15.39
N LYS A 16 6.28 -14.35 14.94
CA LYS A 16 6.02 -15.67 14.32
C LYS A 16 4.97 -15.59 13.21
N GLU A 17 4.98 -14.48 12.44
CA GLU A 17 3.90 -14.14 11.52
C GLU A 17 3.66 -15.23 10.48
N PHE A 18 4.71 -15.77 9.91
CA PHE A 18 4.64 -16.81 8.88
C PHE A 18 4.41 -18.23 9.43
N GLU A 19 4.33 -18.39 10.76
CA GLU A 19 4.05 -19.66 11.44
C GLU A 19 2.59 -19.74 11.93
N LYS A 20 1.85 -18.64 11.90
CA LYS A 20 0.44 -18.58 12.33
C LYS A 20 -0.45 -19.43 11.41
N ASP A 21 -1.44 -20.10 11.97
CA ASP A 21 -2.33 -21.02 11.25
C ASP A 21 -3.02 -20.38 10.05
N TYR A 22 -3.48 -19.13 10.19
CA TYR A 22 -4.13 -18.41 9.08
C TYR A 22 -3.17 -18.25 7.90
N TYR A 23 -1.88 -17.93 8.17
CA TYR A 23 -0.88 -17.74 7.12
C TYR A 23 -0.48 -19.06 6.47
N LEU A 24 -0.35 -20.12 7.24
CA LEU A 24 -0.09 -21.46 6.70
C LEU A 24 -1.21 -21.93 5.79
N ASN A 25 -2.48 -21.65 6.16
CA ASN A 25 -3.65 -21.97 5.34
C ASN A 25 -3.70 -21.10 4.06
N LEU A 26 -3.46 -19.79 4.20
CA LEU A 26 -3.32 -18.86 3.08
C LEU A 26 -2.24 -19.34 2.09
N ARG A 27 -1.06 -19.71 2.59
CA ARG A 27 0.05 -20.20 1.77
C ARG A 27 -0.31 -21.48 1.02
N LYS A 28 -0.96 -22.44 1.68
CA LYS A 28 -1.42 -23.69 1.04
C LYS A 28 -2.39 -23.39 -0.11
N LEU A 29 -3.33 -22.49 0.11
CA LEU A 29 -4.28 -22.05 -0.91
C LEU A 29 -3.56 -21.40 -2.09
N LEU A 30 -2.69 -20.43 -1.85
CA LEU A 30 -1.94 -19.73 -2.89
C LEU A 30 -1.07 -20.67 -3.73
N VAL A 31 -0.39 -21.63 -3.11
CA VAL A 31 0.40 -22.65 -3.83
C VAL A 31 -0.46 -23.44 -4.80
N LYS A 32 -1.71 -23.78 -4.42
CA LYS A 32 -2.67 -24.46 -5.29
C LYS A 32 -3.13 -23.51 -6.42
N GLU A 33 -3.50 -22.28 -6.08
CA GLU A 33 -4.07 -21.33 -7.04
C GLU A 33 -3.07 -20.86 -8.09
N TYR A 34 -1.81 -20.60 -7.73
CA TYR A 34 -0.75 -20.27 -8.70
C TYR A 34 -0.43 -21.41 -9.69
N LYS A 35 -0.84 -22.66 -9.37
CA LYS A 35 -0.71 -23.81 -10.29
C LYS A 35 -1.88 -23.95 -11.26
N THR A 36 -3.05 -23.45 -10.89
CA THR A 36 -4.32 -23.69 -11.59
C THR A 36 -4.98 -22.48 -12.16
N LYS A 37 -4.54 -21.27 -11.73
CA LYS A 37 -5.09 -19.98 -12.14
C LYS A 37 -3.97 -18.99 -12.44
N THR A 38 -4.29 -17.97 -13.22
CA THR A 38 -3.42 -16.79 -13.36
C THR A 38 -3.67 -15.87 -12.16
N ILE A 39 -2.64 -15.64 -11.35
CA ILE A 39 -2.69 -14.81 -10.15
C ILE A 39 -1.72 -13.64 -10.32
N TYR A 40 -2.14 -12.46 -9.90
CA TYR A 40 -1.31 -11.26 -9.85
C TYR A 40 -1.10 -10.77 -8.42
N PRO A 41 0.06 -10.13 -8.15
CA PRO A 41 1.28 -10.06 -8.97
C PRO A 41 1.98 -11.42 -9.08
N ASP A 42 3.11 -11.50 -9.81
CA ASP A 42 3.99 -12.68 -9.77
C ASP A 42 4.36 -13.02 -8.32
N LYS A 43 4.53 -14.31 -8.03
CA LYS A 43 4.84 -14.80 -6.67
C LYS A 43 6.07 -14.16 -6.03
N ASN A 44 7.05 -13.72 -6.83
CA ASN A 44 8.26 -13.05 -6.36
C ASN A 44 8.03 -11.56 -6.04
N GLU A 45 6.93 -11.00 -6.51
CA GLU A 45 6.53 -9.58 -6.36
C GLU A 45 5.50 -9.36 -5.23
N ILE A 46 4.94 -10.41 -4.62
CA ILE A 46 3.89 -10.29 -3.59
C ILE A 46 4.30 -9.34 -2.45
N PHE A 47 5.56 -9.40 -2.03
CA PHE A 47 6.11 -8.62 -0.91
C PHE A 47 6.95 -7.41 -1.35
N SER A 48 6.78 -6.90 -2.59
CA SER A 48 7.57 -5.77 -3.10
C SER A 48 7.46 -4.53 -2.22
N ALA A 49 6.28 -4.23 -1.66
CA ALA A 49 6.09 -3.09 -0.77
C ALA A 49 7.03 -3.14 0.44
N PHE A 50 7.19 -4.31 1.05
CA PHE A 50 8.08 -4.53 2.20
C PHE A 50 9.56 -4.53 1.81
N LYS A 51 9.89 -5.06 0.63
CA LYS A 51 11.27 -5.08 0.12
C LYS A 51 11.81 -3.68 -0.15
N LEU A 52 10.94 -2.79 -0.64
CA LEU A 52 11.29 -1.44 -1.05
C LEU A 52 11.19 -0.41 0.08
N THR A 53 10.34 -0.67 1.09
CA THR A 53 10.16 0.18 2.26
C THR A 53 10.44 -0.64 3.51
N SER A 54 11.60 -0.43 4.13
CA SER A 54 11.97 -1.11 5.38
C SER A 54 11.07 -0.66 6.54
N TYR A 55 10.99 -1.47 7.60
CA TYR A 55 10.16 -1.17 8.76
C TYR A 55 10.56 0.17 9.42
N LYS A 56 11.86 0.36 9.66
CA LYS A 56 12.40 1.57 10.29
C LYS A 56 12.27 2.82 9.41
N ASP A 57 12.38 2.68 8.08
CA ASP A 57 12.34 3.82 7.17
C ASP A 57 10.91 4.18 6.73
N CYS A 58 9.90 3.39 7.14
CA CYS A 58 8.50 3.69 6.84
C CYS A 58 8.05 4.99 7.52
N LYS A 59 7.72 5.98 6.73
CA LYS A 59 7.25 7.31 7.16
C LYS A 59 5.77 7.53 6.86
N VAL A 60 5.33 6.99 5.73
CA VAL A 60 3.96 7.12 5.23
C VAL A 60 3.44 5.75 4.84
N VAL A 61 2.20 5.44 5.17
CA VAL A 61 1.49 4.25 4.71
C VAL A 61 0.32 4.68 3.84
N ILE A 62 0.24 4.20 2.61
CA ILE A 62 -0.93 4.38 1.75
C ILE A 62 -1.58 3.01 1.57
N LEU A 63 -2.83 2.86 2.04
CA LEU A 63 -3.56 1.60 1.94
C LEU A 63 -4.39 1.55 0.66
N GLY A 64 -4.08 0.55 -0.18
CA GLY A 64 -4.92 0.11 -1.28
C GLY A 64 -5.82 -1.07 -0.88
N GLN A 65 -6.67 -1.52 -1.78
CA GLN A 65 -7.59 -2.63 -1.53
C GLN A 65 -6.98 -3.96 -1.97
N ASP A 66 -6.83 -4.17 -3.25
CA ASP A 66 -6.24 -5.35 -3.87
C ASP A 66 -5.40 -4.96 -5.09
N PRO A 67 -4.54 -5.85 -5.60
CA PRO A 67 -3.76 -5.57 -6.80
C PRO A 67 -4.65 -5.36 -8.02
N TYR A 68 -4.16 -4.62 -9.01
CA TYR A 68 -4.78 -4.59 -10.33
C TYR A 68 -4.83 -6.00 -10.92
N HIS A 69 -6.00 -6.38 -11.46
CA HIS A 69 -6.27 -7.73 -11.96
C HIS A 69 -6.04 -7.89 -13.47
N GLY A 70 -5.59 -6.84 -14.15
CA GLY A 70 -5.20 -6.88 -15.55
C GLY A 70 -3.78 -7.40 -15.74
N GLU A 71 -3.53 -7.96 -16.92
CA GLU A 71 -2.22 -8.47 -17.30
C GLU A 71 -1.15 -7.38 -17.23
N ASN A 72 0.04 -7.73 -16.74
CA ASN A 72 1.22 -6.85 -16.60
C ASN A 72 1.02 -5.58 -15.75
N GLN A 73 -0.07 -5.44 -15.00
CA GLN A 73 -0.32 -4.27 -14.16
C GLN A 73 0.37 -4.36 -12.79
N ALA A 74 -0.05 -5.31 -11.97
CA ALA A 74 0.39 -5.42 -10.58
C ALA A 74 1.85 -5.91 -10.44
N HIS A 75 2.57 -5.32 -9.48
CA HIS A 75 3.94 -5.71 -9.11
C HIS A 75 4.19 -5.61 -7.59
N GLY A 76 3.13 -5.68 -6.78
CA GLY A 76 3.22 -5.75 -5.32
C GLY A 76 3.23 -4.40 -4.60
N LEU A 77 2.99 -3.28 -5.29
CA LEU A 77 2.79 -1.95 -4.71
C LEU A 77 1.35 -1.48 -4.96
N ALA A 78 0.68 -0.99 -3.93
CA ALA A 78 -0.66 -0.41 -4.04
C ALA A 78 -0.68 0.78 -5.01
N PHE A 79 -1.73 0.87 -5.84
CA PHE A 79 -1.95 1.90 -6.87
C PHE A 79 -0.92 1.95 -8.00
N SER A 80 0.19 1.24 -7.92
CA SER A 80 1.27 1.23 -8.88
C SER A 80 1.06 0.22 -10.00
N VAL A 81 1.54 0.53 -11.20
CA VAL A 81 1.62 -0.39 -12.33
C VAL A 81 3.04 -0.52 -12.86
N LYS A 82 3.34 -1.62 -13.55
CA LYS A 82 4.64 -1.82 -14.20
C LYS A 82 4.94 -0.72 -15.22
N GLN A 83 6.22 -0.50 -15.49
CA GLN A 83 6.65 0.47 -16.50
C GLN A 83 6.04 0.17 -17.86
N GLY A 84 5.65 1.23 -18.59
CA GLY A 84 5.03 1.13 -19.91
C GLY A 84 3.53 0.78 -19.89
N VAL A 85 2.96 0.48 -18.74
CA VAL A 85 1.51 0.23 -18.61
C VAL A 85 0.76 1.56 -18.49
N ALA A 86 -0.39 1.64 -19.17
CA ALA A 86 -1.26 2.81 -19.10
C ALA A 86 -1.74 3.07 -17.66
N LEU A 87 -1.77 4.36 -17.26
CA LEU A 87 -2.22 4.76 -15.94
C LEU A 87 -3.66 4.30 -15.67
N PRO A 88 -3.91 3.51 -14.62
CA PRO A 88 -5.25 3.17 -14.19
C PRO A 88 -6.05 4.39 -13.73
N PRO A 89 -7.39 4.35 -13.79
CA PRO A 89 -8.23 5.51 -13.48
C PRO A 89 -8.00 6.11 -12.09
N SER A 90 -7.82 5.26 -11.05
CA SER A 90 -7.53 5.74 -9.70
C SER A 90 -6.17 6.45 -9.62
N LEU A 91 -5.14 5.92 -10.28
CA LEU A 91 -3.82 6.55 -10.31
C LEU A 91 -3.81 7.87 -11.08
N LYS A 92 -4.59 7.98 -12.16
CA LYS A 92 -4.80 9.26 -12.85
C LYS A 92 -5.38 10.32 -11.92
N ASN A 93 -6.34 9.95 -11.07
CA ASN A 93 -6.94 10.86 -10.12
C ASN A 93 -5.95 11.23 -8.99
N ILE A 94 -5.14 10.28 -8.53
CA ILE A 94 -4.04 10.55 -7.58
C ILE A 94 -3.07 11.58 -8.18
N TYR A 95 -2.62 11.38 -9.41
CA TYR A 95 -1.73 12.31 -10.10
C TYR A 95 -2.34 13.70 -10.29
N LYS A 96 -3.63 13.76 -10.66
CA LYS A 96 -4.35 15.03 -10.77
C LYS A 96 -4.41 15.79 -9.44
N GLU A 97 -4.59 15.08 -8.33
CA GLU A 97 -4.57 15.72 -7.00
C GLU A 97 -3.17 16.24 -6.68
N ILE A 98 -2.11 15.47 -6.93
CA ILE A 98 -0.72 15.92 -6.76
C ILE A 98 -0.42 17.15 -7.62
N GLU A 99 -0.85 17.16 -8.88
CA GLU A 99 -0.70 18.31 -9.77
C GLU A 99 -1.42 19.56 -9.21
N ASN A 100 -2.61 19.39 -8.63
CA ASN A 100 -3.36 20.47 -8.03
C ASN A 100 -2.68 21.01 -6.75
N GLU A 101 -2.09 20.14 -5.94
CA GLU A 101 -1.44 20.52 -4.69
C GLU A 101 -0.10 21.24 -4.91
N PHE A 102 0.69 20.80 -5.88
CA PHE A 102 2.07 21.28 -6.07
C PHE A 102 2.29 22.14 -7.32
N GLY A 103 1.35 22.14 -8.27
CA GLY A 103 1.45 22.95 -9.49
C GLY A 103 2.39 22.40 -10.57
N TYR A 104 3.03 21.27 -10.38
CA TYR A 104 3.84 20.62 -11.43
C TYR A 104 3.04 19.54 -12.17
N LYS A 105 3.56 19.09 -13.31
CA LYS A 105 2.96 18.01 -14.08
C LYS A 105 3.54 16.66 -13.70
N MET A 106 2.66 15.68 -13.52
CA MET A 106 3.06 14.28 -13.33
C MET A 106 3.43 13.64 -14.68
N SER A 107 4.32 12.67 -14.63
CA SER A 107 4.68 11.88 -15.82
C SER A 107 3.54 10.92 -16.22
N LYS A 108 3.68 10.31 -17.41
CA LYS A 108 2.77 9.23 -17.84
C LYS A 108 3.16 7.86 -17.27
N ASN A 109 4.21 7.80 -16.45
CA ASN A 109 4.69 6.58 -15.83
C ASN A 109 3.93 6.31 -14.52
N GLY A 110 3.35 5.12 -14.38
CA GLY A 110 2.61 4.70 -13.17
C GLY A 110 3.42 3.83 -12.22
N PHE A 111 4.74 3.76 -12.38
CA PHE A 111 5.63 2.94 -11.58
C PHE A 111 6.10 3.71 -10.34
N LEU A 112 5.47 3.46 -9.19
CA LEU A 112 5.61 4.25 -7.96
C LEU A 112 6.78 3.81 -7.05
N GLU A 113 7.74 3.06 -7.55
CA GLU A 113 8.87 2.57 -6.76
C GLU A 113 9.69 3.71 -6.12
N LYS A 114 9.74 4.87 -6.78
CA LYS A 114 10.37 6.08 -6.25
C LYS A 114 9.76 6.53 -4.93
N TRP A 115 8.43 6.41 -4.76
CA TRP A 115 7.78 6.72 -3.48
C TRP A 115 8.15 5.68 -2.42
N ALA A 116 8.09 4.39 -2.77
CA ALA A 116 8.42 3.32 -1.84
C ALA A 116 9.85 3.46 -1.29
N LYS A 117 10.82 3.76 -2.15
CA LYS A 117 12.24 4.00 -1.77
C LYS A 117 12.45 5.21 -0.86
N GLN A 118 11.48 6.10 -0.76
CA GLN A 118 11.51 7.26 0.13
C GLN A 118 10.84 7.00 1.49
N GLY A 119 10.33 5.78 1.72
CA GLY A 119 9.67 5.40 2.96
C GLY A 119 8.14 5.47 2.89
N VAL A 120 7.55 5.41 1.69
CA VAL A 120 6.09 5.28 1.50
C VAL A 120 5.74 3.81 1.32
N LEU A 121 5.18 3.18 2.34
CA LEU A 121 4.68 1.80 2.26
C LEU A 121 3.36 1.78 1.47
N LEU A 122 3.43 1.36 0.21
CA LEU A 122 2.28 1.22 -0.69
C LEU A 122 1.68 -0.18 -0.51
N LEU A 123 0.80 -0.34 0.49
CA LEU A 123 0.30 -1.63 0.95
C LEU A 123 -1.15 -1.86 0.53
N ASN A 124 -1.44 -2.95 -0.17
CA ASN A 124 -2.81 -3.43 -0.36
C ASN A 124 -3.28 -4.25 0.83
N THR A 125 -4.58 -4.22 1.13
CA THR A 125 -5.18 -5.08 2.17
C THR A 125 -5.28 -6.54 1.75
N ALA A 126 -5.31 -6.84 0.45
CA ALA A 126 -5.08 -8.17 -0.11
C ALA A 126 -3.87 -8.09 -1.07
N LEU A 127 -2.88 -8.99 -0.89
CA LEU A 127 -1.62 -8.89 -1.65
C LEU A 127 -1.65 -9.65 -2.98
N THR A 128 -2.71 -10.41 -3.26
CA THR A 128 -2.88 -11.17 -4.50
C THR A 128 -4.30 -11.06 -5.03
N VAL A 129 -4.50 -11.34 -6.32
CA VAL A 129 -5.80 -11.33 -6.98
C VAL A 129 -5.81 -12.33 -8.14
N VAL A 130 -6.95 -12.96 -8.43
CA VAL A 130 -7.13 -13.76 -9.65
C VAL A 130 -7.28 -12.83 -10.85
N ALA A 131 -6.61 -13.15 -11.96
CA ALA A 131 -6.72 -12.40 -13.23
C ALA A 131 -8.18 -12.15 -13.61
N GLY A 132 -8.51 -10.90 -13.95
CA GLY A 132 -9.85 -10.49 -14.35
C GLY A 132 -10.91 -10.44 -13.22
N ASN A 133 -10.58 -10.81 -11.97
CA ASN A 133 -11.57 -10.97 -10.89
C ASN A 133 -11.18 -10.15 -9.65
N ALA A 134 -11.53 -8.86 -9.66
CA ALA A 134 -11.29 -7.96 -8.52
C ALA A 134 -11.84 -8.53 -7.21
N ASN A 135 -11.16 -8.28 -6.11
CA ASN A 135 -11.50 -8.74 -4.75
C ASN A 135 -11.53 -10.26 -4.54
N SER A 136 -11.13 -11.06 -5.51
CA SER A 136 -11.17 -12.53 -5.41
C SER A 136 -10.41 -13.11 -4.23
N HIS A 137 -9.38 -12.40 -3.73
CA HIS A 137 -8.59 -12.82 -2.58
C HIS A 137 -8.79 -11.97 -1.31
N SER A 138 -9.84 -11.15 -1.27
CA SER A 138 -10.10 -10.24 -0.15
C SER A 138 -10.40 -10.95 1.19
N LYS A 139 -10.81 -12.24 1.16
CA LYS A 139 -11.23 -13.02 2.35
C LYS A 139 -10.47 -14.34 2.52
N ILE A 140 -9.26 -14.45 1.98
CA ILE A 140 -8.48 -15.70 2.06
C ILE A 140 -7.42 -15.68 3.17
N GLY A 141 -7.34 -14.58 3.95
CA GLY A 141 -6.40 -14.40 5.06
C GLY A 141 -5.39 -13.27 4.89
N TRP A 142 -5.33 -12.63 3.72
CA TRP A 142 -4.47 -11.46 3.51
C TRP A 142 -4.82 -10.29 4.42
N GLU A 143 -6.12 -10.07 4.68
CA GLU A 143 -6.58 -9.02 5.57
C GLU A 143 -6.07 -9.19 7.01
N ILE A 144 -5.93 -10.44 7.49
CA ILE A 144 -5.35 -10.71 8.81
C ILE A 144 -3.87 -10.34 8.82
N PHE A 145 -3.14 -10.73 7.78
CA PHE A 145 -1.72 -10.39 7.62
C PHE A 145 -1.50 -8.88 7.60
N THR A 146 -2.25 -8.16 6.76
CA THR A 146 -2.08 -6.72 6.61
C THR A 146 -2.56 -5.94 7.84
N ASP A 147 -3.58 -6.42 8.55
CA ASP A 147 -4.00 -5.88 9.84
C ASP A 147 -2.91 -6.04 10.91
N ASN A 148 -2.21 -7.18 10.93
CA ASN A 148 -1.07 -7.38 11.81
C ASN A 148 0.10 -6.45 11.44
N VAL A 149 0.39 -6.26 10.16
CA VAL A 149 1.39 -5.28 9.69
C VAL A 149 1.09 -3.88 10.20
N ILE A 150 -0.17 -3.43 10.11
CA ILE A 150 -0.59 -2.13 10.63
C ILE A 150 -0.37 -2.05 12.16
N LYS A 151 -0.71 -3.12 12.89
CA LYS A 151 -0.46 -3.19 14.33
C LYS A 151 1.03 -3.12 14.67
N TYR A 152 1.89 -3.82 13.92
CA TYR A 152 3.34 -3.75 14.12
C TYR A 152 3.88 -2.33 13.87
N LEU A 153 3.40 -1.66 12.84
CA LEU A 153 3.73 -0.25 12.58
C LEU A 153 3.22 0.67 13.68
N ASN A 154 2.04 0.36 14.25
CA ASN A 154 1.46 1.12 15.35
C ASN A 154 2.25 0.98 16.67
N GLU A 155 3.08 -0.05 16.83
CA GLU A 155 3.96 -0.21 18.00
C GLU A 155 5.19 0.70 17.96
N ARG A 156 5.48 1.32 16.81
CA ARG A 156 6.63 2.22 16.68
C ARG A 156 6.47 3.46 17.53
N GLU A 157 7.55 3.87 18.19
CA GLU A 157 7.62 5.14 18.94
C GLU A 157 7.62 6.33 17.99
N GLU A 158 8.29 6.20 16.84
CA GLU A 158 8.32 7.23 15.82
C GLU A 158 6.99 7.37 15.08
N PRO A 159 6.45 8.60 14.96
CA PRO A 159 5.21 8.85 14.24
C PRO A 159 5.26 8.40 12.78
N ILE A 160 4.15 7.82 12.34
CA ILE A 160 3.87 7.42 10.95
C ILE A 160 2.61 8.14 10.49
N ILE A 161 2.53 8.46 9.20
CA ILE A 161 1.37 9.06 8.57
C ILE A 161 0.61 7.96 7.81
N PHE A 162 -0.62 7.67 8.22
CA PHE A 162 -1.49 6.72 7.54
C PHE A 162 -2.47 7.48 6.64
N ILE A 163 -2.39 7.24 5.33
CA ILE A 163 -3.30 7.79 4.34
C ILE A 163 -4.34 6.73 3.98
N LEU A 164 -5.59 6.97 4.39
CA LEU A 164 -6.68 6.02 4.34
C LEU A 164 -7.77 6.51 3.38
N TRP A 165 -7.80 5.96 2.17
CA TRP A 165 -8.77 6.33 1.14
C TRP A 165 -9.85 5.27 0.96
N GLY A 166 -11.10 5.68 1.20
CA GLY A 166 -12.29 4.82 1.10
C GLY A 166 -12.54 3.98 2.34
N ASN A 167 -13.72 3.37 2.41
CA ASN A 167 -14.20 2.71 3.63
C ASN A 167 -13.36 1.50 4.05
N ASN A 168 -12.82 0.74 3.11
CA ASN A 168 -11.93 -0.40 3.42
C ASN A 168 -10.68 0.08 4.17
N ALA A 169 -9.97 1.08 3.64
CA ALA A 169 -8.78 1.63 4.29
C ALA A 169 -9.15 2.31 5.63
N LYS A 170 -10.21 3.09 5.67
CA LYS A 170 -10.69 3.78 6.90
C LYS A 170 -11.03 2.82 8.04
N SER A 171 -11.53 1.62 7.76
CA SER A 171 -11.80 0.62 8.79
C SER A 171 -10.56 0.22 9.59
N LYS A 172 -9.36 0.41 9.03
CA LYS A 172 -8.08 0.10 9.67
C LYS A 172 -7.66 1.13 10.73
N LYS A 173 -8.33 2.28 10.79
CA LYS A 173 -8.14 3.30 11.84
C LYS A 173 -8.25 2.74 13.24
N ALA A 174 -9.09 1.71 13.44
CA ALA A 174 -9.25 1.06 14.73
C ALA A 174 -7.96 0.41 15.30
N PHE A 175 -6.95 0.20 14.46
CA PHE A 175 -5.66 -0.37 14.85
C PHE A 175 -4.55 0.68 15.06
N ILE A 176 -4.88 1.98 14.88
CA ILE A 176 -3.89 3.07 14.87
C ILE A 176 -4.10 3.99 16.07
N ASP A 177 -3.07 4.15 16.89
CA ASP A 177 -3.05 5.10 18.00
C ASP A 177 -2.86 6.53 17.48
N THR A 178 -3.94 7.30 17.47
CA THR A 178 -3.95 8.69 16.98
C THR A 178 -3.26 9.68 17.91
N ASN A 179 -2.85 9.29 19.11
CA ASN A 179 -2.00 10.12 19.97
C ASN A 179 -0.54 10.10 19.53
N ARG A 180 -0.14 9.10 18.75
CA ARG A 180 1.23 8.89 18.28
C ARG A 180 1.37 9.05 16.79
N HIS A 181 0.41 8.56 16.01
CA HIS A 181 0.44 8.52 14.56
C HIS A 181 -0.58 9.46 13.96
N TYR A 182 -0.33 9.89 12.74
CA TYR A 182 -1.21 10.78 11.99
C TYR A 182 -2.10 9.98 11.03
N ILE A 183 -3.36 10.41 10.89
CA ILE A 183 -4.30 9.81 9.93
C ILE A 183 -4.84 10.90 9.01
N LEU A 184 -4.72 10.67 7.69
CA LEU A 184 -5.32 11.49 6.64
C LEU A 184 -6.39 10.66 5.92
N GLU A 185 -7.65 11.05 6.05
CA GLU A 185 -8.81 10.29 5.56
C GLU A 185 -9.54 11.01 4.43
N SER A 186 -9.85 10.29 3.36
CA SER A 186 -10.69 10.79 2.27
C SER A 186 -11.54 9.67 1.66
N VAL A 187 -12.38 10.00 0.69
CA VAL A 187 -13.01 9.00 -0.18
C VAL A 187 -11.95 8.36 -1.09
N HIS A 188 -12.28 7.23 -1.69
CA HIS A 188 -11.35 6.52 -2.58
C HIS A 188 -11.09 7.33 -3.88
N PRO A 189 -9.87 7.31 -4.46
CA PRO A 189 -9.52 8.03 -5.69
C PRO A 189 -10.15 7.46 -6.97
N SER A 190 -10.99 6.43 -6.89
CA SER A 190 -11.67 5.90 -8.08
C SER A 190 -12.57 6.94 -8.73
N PRO A 191 -12.82 6.85 -10.06
CA PRO A 191 -13.75 7.76 -10.74
C PRO A 191 -15.15 7.80 -10.12
N LEU A 192 -15.56 6.70 -9.46
CA LEU A 192 -16.87 6.59 -8.81
C LEU A 192 -17.00 7.47 -7.55
N SER A 193 -15.90 7.95 -6.98
CA SER A 193 -15.90 8.66 -5.69
C SER A 193 -15.01 9.90 -5.65
N ALA A 194 -14.05 10.04 -6.52
CA ALA A 194 -13.02 11.09 -6.43
C ALA A 194 -13.60 12.51 -6.37
N SER A 195 -14.67 12.81 -7.11
CA SER A 195 -15.35 14.10 -7.09
C SER A 195 -16.10 14.39 -5.79
N ARG A 196 -16.29 13.39 -4.93
CA ARG A 196 -17.02 13.52 -3.66
C ARG A 196 -16.13 13.81 -2.46
N GLY A 197 -14.89 14.31 -2.70
CA GLY A 197 -13.99 14.75 -1.64
C GLY A 197 -12.58 14.16 -1.66
N PHE A 198 -12.19 13.41 -2.71
CA PHE A 198 -10.78 13.08 -2.92
C PHE A 198 -10.04 14.28 -3.52
N PHE A 199 -10.59 14.88 -4.57
CA PHE A 199 -10.01 16.11 -5.11
C PHE A 199 -10.14 17.27 -4.11
N GLY A 200 -9.02 17.94 -3.84
CA GLY A 200 -8.89 18.98 -2.83
C GLY A 200 -8.67 18.46 -1.41
N CYS A 201 -8.41 17.17 -1.21
CA CYS A 201 -8.09 16.61 0.11
C CYS A 201 -6.74 17.13 0.65
N GLY A 202 -5.80 17.48 -0.23
CA GLY A 202 -4.51 18.06 0.14
C GLY A 202 -3.57 17.11 0.87
N HIS A 203 -3.71 15.80 0.69
CA HIS A 203 -3.03 14.80 1.53
C HIS A 203 -1.53 14.72 1.28
N PHE A 204 -1.08 14.99 0.07
CA PHE A 204 0.35 14.92 -0.27
C PHE A 204 1.13 16.07 0.34
N LYS A 205 0.57 17.28 0.28
CA LYS A 205 1.12 18.47 0.92
C LYS A 205 1.05 18.35 2.44
N LYS A 206 -0.10 17.95 3.00
CA LYS A 206 -0.28 17.72 4.43
C LYS A 206 0.70 16.67 4.97
N ALA A 207 0.95 15.58 4.23
CA ALA A 207 1.93 14.59 4.63
C ALA A 207 3.34 15.19 4.69
N ASN A 208 3.72 16.02 3.72
CA ASN A 208 5.01 16.70 3.74
C ASN A 208 5.09 17.76 4.84
N ASP A 209 4.03 18.52 5.10
CA ASP A 209 3.98 19.48 6.21
C ASP A 209 4.20 18.76 7.55
N ILE A 210 3.53 17.63 7.80
CA ILE A 210 3.74 16.80 8.99
C ILE A 210 5.17 16.25 9.05
N LEU A 211 5.71 15.74 7.94
CA LEU A 211 7.10 15.26 7.92
C LEU A 211 8.10 16.36 8.26
N LYS A 212 7.87 17.56 7.79
CA LYS A 212 8.69 18.74 8.10
C LYS A 212 8.60 19.11 9.57
N GLU A 213 7.41 19.11 10.17
CA GLU A 213 7.22 19.33 11.62
C GLU A 213 7.94 18.26 12.46
N LEU A 214 8.03 17.04 11.95
CA LEU A 214 8.75 15.92 12.58
C LEU A 214 10.27 15.91 12.27
N GLU A 215 10.79 16.96 11.63
CA GLU A 215 12.20 17.06 11.17
C GLU A 215 12.62 15.88 10.28
N LYS A 216 11.67 15.28 9.57
CA LYS A 216 11.90 14.18 8.63
C LYS A 216 11.94 14.72 7.19
N LYS A 217 12.74 14.06 6.34
CA LYS A 217 12.79 14.39 4.92
C LYS A 217 11.42 14.21 4.29
N GLU A 218 10.95 15.25 3.61
CA GLU A 218 9.72 15.26 2.80
C GLU A 218 9.78 14.22 1.68
N ILE A 219 8.61 13.82 1.19
CA ILE A 219 8.48 12.91 0.05
C ILE A 219 8.44 13.76 -1.23
N ASP A 220 9.30 13.42 -2.18
CA ASP A 220 9.18 13.89 -3.57
C ASP A 220 8.12 13.03 -4.28
N TRP A 221 6.92 13.59 -4.41
CA TRP A 221 5.78 12.91 -5.03
C TRP A 221 5.83 12.91 -6.56
N GLN A 222 6.73 13.66 -7.20
CA GLN A 222 6.88 13.66 -8.64
C GLN A 222 7.50 12.35 -9.14
N ILE A 223 6.96 11.76 -10.21
CA ILE A 223 7.46 10.54 -10.86
C ILE A 223 8.12 10.90 -12.19
#